data_7612291ccabf84269baeecca9e00112c
#
_entry.id   7612291ccabf84269baeecca9e00112c
#
_cell.length_a   1.000
_cell.length_b   1.000
_cell.length_c   1.000
_cell.angle_alpha   90.00
_cell.angle_beta   90.00
_cell.angle_gamma   90.00
#
_symmetry.space_group_name_H-M   'P 1'
#
loop_
_entity.id
_entity.type
_entity.pdbx_description
1 polymer ?
#
loop_
_entity_poly.entity_id
_entity_poly.type
_entity_poly.pdbx_seq_one_letter_code
_entity_poly.pdbx_strand_id
1 'polypeptide(L)'
;MEEAKKGRFSAGPLTFAVRHELWDGNIQDHPDQGVAILVMADVAGKETALLRFNCFDFERSYVYGPENADLRAEGPAMLGGAATTNLYRMDSTVDGNPIGWTIRTLGTKLPRMLGRAGYSQIAELVDMAAVTAVLPDVEACARELRATKRNTVKHNRGTHIFEAGNIRFGLEMRRLAMGDGGLAIHVLADIGRTPGKKYTEETELLAFDHFWNGAHYHYGPRNKNHRIYWDRTLVEDPLAWTLEQFEKGKVPAMIERAGYPGVAADLDVEKIASVLPAMKKQALDMWEQGRRLTGHPGLPLEPTPNLAAAD
;
A
#
# COMPACT_ATOMS: atom_id res chain seq x y z
N MET A 1 -1.77 -20.96 -22.65
CA MET A 1 -2.16 -19.89 -23.63
C MET A 1 -3.23 -18.95 -23.09
N GLU A 2 -4.13 -19.38 -22.20
CA GLU A 2 -5.15 -18.51 -21.59
C GLU A 2 -4.59 -17.51 -20.56
N GLU A 3 -3.60 -17.88 -19.77
CA GLU A 3 -2.96 -17.00 -18.79
C GLU A 3 -2.21 -15.81 -19.43
N ALA A 4 -1.68 -15.98 -20.64
CA ALA A 4 -1.00 -14.92 -21.37
C ALA A 4 -1.96 -13.83 -21.92
N LYS A 5 -3.26 -14.09 -21.97
CA LYS A 5 -4.30 -13.12 -22.39
C LYS A 5 -4.90 -12.35 -21.19
N LYS A 6 -4.76 -12.87 -19.99
CA LYS A 6 -5.22 -12.19 -18.78
C LYS A 6 -4.34 -10.95 -18.53
N GLY A 7 -4.98 -9.80 -18.44
CA GLY A 7 -4.30 -8.51 -18.27
C GLY A 7 -3.88 -7.81 -19.57
N ARG A 8 -4.50 -8.14 -20.71
CA ARG A 8 -4.28 -7.46 -21.99
C ARG A 8 -5.59 -6.91 -22.55
N PHE A 9 -5.60 -5.62 -22.87
CA PHE A 9 -6.79 -4.87 -23.28
C PHE A 9 -6.48 -4.10 -24.55
N SER A 10 -7.19 -4.38 -25.63
CA SER A 10 -6.98 -3.77 -26.95
C SER A 10 -7.82 -2.53 -27.16
N ALA A 11 -7.21 -1.47 -27.70
CA ALA A 11 -7.87 -0.21 -28.07
C ALA A 11 -7.30 0.30 -29.39
N GLY A 12 -7.91 -0.08 -30.51
CA GLY A 12 -7.39 0.23 -31.85
C GLY A 12 -6.00 -0.36 -32.08
N PRO A 13 -5.00 0.45 -32.45
CA PRO A 13 -3.64 -0.02 -32.69
C PRO A 13 -2.87 -0.33 -31.38
N LEU A 14 -3.44 -0.02 -30.23
CA LEU A 14 -2.80 -0.17 -28.94
C LEU A 14 -3.30 -1.40 -28.17
N THR A 15 -2.41 -1.94 -27.34
CA THR A 15 -2.74 -2.93 -26.33
C THR A 15 -2.19 -2.43 -24.98
N PHE A 16 -3.04 -2.36 -23.97
CA PHE A 16 -2.62 -2.15 -22.60
C PHE A 16 -2.30 -3.50 -21.97
N ALA A 17 -1.07 -3.70 -21.52
CA ALA A 17 -0.66 -4.90 -20.81
C ALA A 17 -0.43 -4.58 -19.33
N VAL A 18 -1.13 -5.32 -18.47
CA VAL A 18 -1.08 -5.14 -17.01
C VAL A 18 -0.48 -6.38 -16.39
N ARG A 19 0.56 -6.23 -15.59
CA ARG A 19 1.21 -7.34 -14.91
C ARG A 19 1.77 -6.95 -13.56
N HIS A 20 1.80 -7.88 -12.62
CA HIS A 20 2.51 -7.71 -11.37
C HIS A 20 3.98 -8.09 -11.56
N GLU A 21 4.87 -7.30 -11.02
CA GLU A 21 6.32 -7.52 -11.09
C GLU A 21 6.95 -7.41 -9.70
N LEU A 22 7.98 -8.24 -9.51
CA LEU A 22 8.93 -8.12 -8.42
C LEU A 22 10.21 -7.51 -8.99
N TRP A 23 10.69 -6.50 -8.33
CA TRP A 23 11.92 -5.80 -8.70
C TRP A 23 13.02 -6.11 -7.70
N ASP A 24 14.05 -6.83 -8.12
CA ASP A 24 15.12 -7.33 -7.27
C ASP A 24 16.19 -6.31 -6.90
N GLY A 25 16.30 -5.28 -7.67
CA GLY A 25 17.25 -4.21 -7.46
C GLY A 25 16.78 -3.01 -8.26
N ASN A 26 16.44 -1.99 -7.56
CA ASN A 26 16.28 -0.69 -8.15
C ASN A 26 17.56 0.12 -7.92
N ILE A 27 17.54 1.36 -8.31
CA ILE A 27 18.62 2.35 -8.16
C ILE A 27 19.08 2.49 -6.68
N GLN A 28 18.33 1.96 -5.73
CA GLN A 28 18.58 2.05 -4.28
C GLN A 28 18.89 0.68 -3.65
N ASP A 29 19.13 -0.36 -4.46
CA ASP A 29 19.38 -1.73 -4.00
C ASP A 29 18.32 -2.32 -3.05
N HIS A 30 17.08 -1.84 -3.18
CA HIS A 30 15.96 -2.34 -2.38
C HIS A 30 14.99 -3.12 -3.26
N PRO A 31 14.44 -4.23 -2.76
CA PRO A 31 13.35 -4.90 -3.45
C PRO A 31 12.13 -3.99 -3.49
N ASP A 32 11.43 -4.04 -4.60
CA ASP A 32 10.16 -3.35 -4.79
C ASP A 32 9.20 -4.27 -5.54
N GLN A 33 7.93 -4.01 -5.48
CA GLN A 33 6.93 -4.76 -6.21
C GLN A 33 5.72 -3.91 -6.51
N GLY A 34 4.97 -4.31 -7.49
CA GLY A 34 3.73 -3.65 -7.84
C GLY A 34 3.28 -3.96 -9.24
N VAL A 35 2.37 -3.16 -9.72
CA VAL A 35 1.79 -3.33 -11.04
C VAL A 35 2.54 -2.48 -12.06
N ALA A 36 2.96 -3.11 -13.16
CA ALA A 36 3.38 -2.42 -14.37
C ALA A 36 2.21 -2.36 -15.36
N ILE A 37 1.93 -1.16 -15.89
CA ILE A 37 0.98 -0.93 -16.98
C ILE A 37 1.81 -0.49 -18.19
N LEU A 38 1.75 -1.27 -19.28
CA LEU A 38 2.46 -0.98 -20.50
C LEU A 38 1.47 -0.61 -21.59
N VAL A 39 1.83 0.39 -22.39
CA VAL A 39 1.15 0.71 -23.65
C VAL A 39 1.98 0.08 -24.76
N MET A 40 1.41 -0.89 -25.44
CA MET A 40 2.05 -1.69 -26.48
C MET A 40 1.44 -1.38 -27.83
N ALA A 41 2.25 -1.48 -28.89
CA ALA A 41 1.76 -1.52 -30.27
C ALA A 41 2.71 -2.36 -31.14
N ASP A 42 2.25 -2.71 -32.34
CA ASP A 42 3.15 -3.23 -33.38
C ASP A 42 3.97 -2.08 -33.96
N VAL A 43 5.28 -2.23 -33.92
CA VAL A 43 6.25 -1.32 -34.55
C VAL A 43 7.10 -2.14 -35.51
N ALA A 44 6.89 -1.96 -36.78
CA ALA A 44 7.60 -2.68 -37.87
C ALA A 44 7.52 -4.21 -37.74
N GLY A 45 6.36 -4.74 -37.36
CA GLY A 45 6.10 -6.19 -37.19
C GLY A 45 6.56 -6.77 -35.85
N LYS A 46 6.96 -5.90 -34.90
CA LYS A 46 7.34 -6.31 -33.56
C LYS A 46 6.44 -5.66 -32.53
N GLU A 47 5.84 -6.45 -31.63
CA GLU A 47 5.14 -5.91 -30.46
C GLU A 47 6.14 -5.19 -29.56
N THR A 48 5.93 -3.89 -29.35
CA THR A 48 6.88 -2.98 -28.71
C THR A 48 6.20 -2.21 -27.58
N ALA A 49 6.86 -2.08 -26.44
CA ALA A 49 6.40 -1.21 -25.36
C ALA A 49 6.73 0.25 -25.69
N LEU A 50 5.70 1.05 -25.90
CA LEU A 50 5.82 2.47 -26.23
C LEU A 50 5.92 3.34 -24.98
N LEU A 51 5.15 2.98 -23.94
CA LEU A 51 5.15 3.61 -22.62
C LEU A 51 5.10 2.53 -21.56
N ARG A 52 5.70 2.81 -20.42
CA ARG A 52 5.63 1.95 -19.24
C ARG A 52 5.33 2.80 -18.00
N PHE A 53 4.43 2.33 -17.17
CA PHE A 53 4.08 2.93 -15.89
C PHE A 53 4.33 1.94 -14.77
N ASN A 54 5.20 2.29 -13.82
CA ASN A 54 5.53 1.50 -12.65
C ASN A 54 4.70 1.98 -11.46
N CYS A 55 3.58 1.31 -11.20
CA CYS A 55 2.71 1.57 -10.05
C CYS A 55 3.16 0.69 -8.86
N PHE A 56 4.42 0.82 -8.47
CA PHE A 56 5.04 0.01 -7.42
C PHE A 56 4.82 0.62 -6.04
N ASP A 57 5.19 -0.09 -5.00
CA ASP A 57 5.00 0.39 -3.64
C ASP A 57 5.83 1.65 -3.36
N PHE A 58 7.07 1.66 -3.86
CA PHE A 58 8.01 2.74 -3.62
C PHE A 58 8.39 3.48 -4.91
N GLU A 59 8.79 2.77 -5.96
CA GLU A 59 9.14 3.37 -7.24
C GLU A 59 7.89 3.60 -8.07
N ARG A 60 7.42 4.84 -8.06
CA ARG A 60 6.26 5.32 -8.82
C ARG A 60 6.74 6.18 -9.95
N SER A 61 6.88 5.56 -11.12
CA SER A 61 7.52 6.21 -12.26
C SER A 61 6.86 5.81 -13.59
N TYR A 62 7.17 6.58 -14.61
CA TYR A 62 6.80 6.24 -15.97
C TYR A 62 7.99 6.47 -16.91
N VAL A 63 8.03 5.69 -18.00
CA VAL A 63 9.13 5.66 -18.96
C VAL A 63 8.57 5.88 -20.35
N TYR A 64 9.16 6.83 -21.05
CA TYR A 64 8.90 7.04 -22.48
C TYR A 64 9.81 6.13 -23.30
N GLY A 65 9.23 5.40 -24.26
CA GLY A 65 9.97 4.55 -25.18
C GLY A 65 10.93 3.57 -24.48
N PRO A 66 10.46 2.69 -23.57
CA PRO A 66 11.38 1.80 -22.84
C PRO A 66 12.20 0.89 -23.76
N GLU A 67 11.72 0.63 -24.97
CA GLU A 67 12.43 -0.14 -26.00
C GLU A 67 13.06 0.74 -27.11
N ASN A 68 12.87 2.06 -27.06
CA ASN A 68 13.45 2.97 -28.03
C ASN A 68 14.88 3.37 -27.61
N ALA A 69 15.88 2.86 -28.33
CA ALA A 69 17.29 3.08 -28.03
C ALA A 69 17.71 4.56 -28.17
N ASP A 70 17.11 5.30 -29.12
CA ASP A 70 17.43 6.70 -29.37
C ASP A 70 17.05 7.61 -28.21
N LEU A 71 15.99 7.25 -27.48
CA LEU A 71 15.56 7.98 -26.30
C LEU A 71 16.36 7.62 -25.04
N ARG A 72 17.14 6.55 -25.05
CA ARG A 72 17.93 6.16 -23.89
C ARG A 72 19.07 7.14 -23.57
N ALA A 73 19.47 7.97 -24.53
CA ALA A 73 20.49 8.99 -24.34
C ALA A 73 20.00 10.30 -23.73
N GLU A 74 18.69 10.55 -23.64
CA GLU A 74 18.10 11.85 -23.34
C GLU A 74 17.28 11.84 -22.05
N GLY A 75 17.78 11.57 -20.93
CA GLY A 75 17.00 11.61 -19.70
C GLY A 75 17.68 12.36 -18.57
N PRO A 76 16.94 12.82 -17.55
CA PRO A 76 17.58 13.36 -16.36
C PRO A 76 18.43 12.27 -15.72
N ALA A 77 19.67 12.60 -15.38
CA ALA A 77 20.52 11.70 -14.61
C ALA A 77 19.82 11.36 -13.28
N MET A 78 19.54 10.08 -13.07
CA MET A 78 18.99 9.62 -11.81
C MET A 78 20.09 9.59 -10.76
N LEU A 79 19.76 9.96 -9.54
CA LEU A 79 20.62 9.82 -8.38
C LEU A 79 21.05 8.36 -8.24
N GLY A 80 22.34 8.08 -8.48
CA GLY A 80 22.89 6.71 -8.40
C GLY A 80 23.65 6.21 -9.64
N GLY A 81 23.79 7.01 -10.68
CA GLY A 81 24.79 6.78 -11.75
C GLY A 81 24.42 5.78 -12.85
N ALA A 82 23.28 5.10 -12.80
CA ALA A 82 22.77 4.40 -13.97
C ALA A 82 21.93 5.37 -14.81
N ALA A 83 22.37 5.63 -16.04
CA ALA A 83 21.63 6.45 -16.99
C ALA A 83 20.35 5.73 -17.40
N THR A 84 19.29 5.92 -16.64
CA THR A 84 17.93 5.54 -17.04
C THR A 84 17.27 6.74 -17.67
N THR A 85 17.15 6.68 -18.91
CA THR A 85 16.74 7.68 -19.85
C THR A 85 15.23 7.69 -19.97
N ASN A 86 14.66 8.89 -20.02
CA ASN A 86 13.22 9.11 -20.17
C ASN A 86 12.34 8.52 -19.05
N LEU A 87 12.90 8.27 -17.88
CA LEU A 87 12.18 7.91 -16.70
C LEU A 87 11.85 9.17 -15.89
N TYR A 88 10.59 9.29 -15.53
CA TYR A 88 10.05 10.37 -14.69
C TYR A 88 9.27 9.80 -13.54
N ARG A 89 9.31 10.47 -12.38
CA ARG A 89 8.50 10.09 -11.24
C ARG A 89 7.08 10.60 -11.37
N MET A 90 6.11 9.80 -10.92
CA MET A 90 4.73 10.26 -10.76
C MET A 90 4.66 11.26 -9.63
N ASP A 91 3.86 12.31 -9.79
CA ASP A 91 3.59 13.25 -8.71
C ASP A 91 2.65 12.61 -7.69
N SER A 92 3.25 12.05 -6.65
CA SER A 92 2.52 11.43 -5.54
C SER A 92 2.16 12.42 -4.42
N THR A 93 2.52 13.70 -4.56
CA THR A 93 2.16 14.73 -3.58
C THR A 93 0.73 15.22 -3.77
N VAL A 94 0.28 15.28 -5.02
CA VAL A 94 -1.08 15.68 -5.38
C VAL A 94 -1.99 14.47 -5.48
N ASP A 95 -1.45 13.34 -5.93
CA ASP A 95 -2.22 12.12 -6.19
C ASP A 95 -1.45 10.90 -5.66
N GLY A 96 -1.81 10.44 -4.49
CA GLY A 96 -1.15 9.33 -3.80
C GLY A 96 -1.35 7.96 -4.47
N ASN A 97 -2.35 7.82 -5.34
CA ASN A 97 -2.66 6.55 -6.01
C ASN A 97 -2.02 6.45 -7.39
N PRO A 98 -0.94 5.67 -7.56
CA PRO A 98 -0.22 5.57 -8.83
C PRO A 98 -1.05 4.93 -9.94
N ILE A 99 -1.94 3.98 -9.64
CA ILE A 99 -2.81 3.36 -10.64
C ILE A 99 -3.82 4.41 -11.15
N GLY A 100 -4.54 5.07 -10.26
CA GLY A 100 -5.50 6.12 -10.64
C GLY A 100 -4.83 7.28 -11.39
N TRP A 101 -3.63 7.70 -10.97
CA TRP A 101 -2.85 8.70 -11.71
C TRP A 101 -2.55 8.23 -13.14
N THR A 102 -2.12 6.98 -13.31
CA THR A 102 -1.84 6.39 -14.63
C THR A 102 -3.07 6.37 -15.51
N ILE A 103 -4.21 5.89 -14.99
CA ILE A 103 -5.48 5.81 -15.74
C ILE A 103 -5.93 7.19 -16.20
N ARG A 104 -5.94 8.20 -15.33
CA ARG A 104 -6.30 9.58 -15.72
C ARG A 104 -5.33 10.16 -16.74
N THR A 105 -4.04 9.89 -16.59
CA THR A 105 -3.01 10.36 -17.51
C THR A 105 -3.18 9.72 -18.88
N LEU A 106 -3.42 8.43 -18.97
CA LEU A 106 -3.70 7.72 -20.21
C LEU A 106 -4.99 8.23 -20.88
N GLY A 107 -6.05 8.45 -20.09
CA GLY A 107 -7.31 8.97 -20.61
C GLY A 107 -7.25 10.40 -21.15
N THR A 108 -6.23 11.18 -20.80
CA THR A 108 -6.16 12.61 -21.18
C THR A 108 -4.92 13.02 -21.96
N LYS A 109 -3.81 12.28 -21.85
CA LYS A 109 -2.49 12.70 -22.37
C LYS A 109 -1.83 11.68 -23.29
N LEU A 110 -2.45 10.53 -23.53
CA LEU A 110 -1.83 9.41 -24.25
C LEU A 110 -1.24 9.79 -25.62
N PRO A 111 -1.93 10.47 -26.55
CA PRO A 111 -1.34 10.81 -27.85
C PRO A 111 -0.10 11.69 -27.70
N ARG A 112 -0.14 12.68 -26.78
CA ARG A 112 1.01 13.54 -26.51
C ARG A 112 2.20 12.73 -25.94
N MET A 113 1.93 11.77 -25.09
CA MET A 113 2.96 10.90 -24.50
C MET A 113 3.60 10.00 -25.57
N LEU A 114 2.80 9.45 -26.49
CA LEU A 114 3.27 8.64 -27.60
C LEU A 114 4.16 9.47 -28.55
N GLY A 115 3.75 10.70 -28.86
CA GLY A 115 4.58 11.62 -29.64
C GLY A 115 5.93 11.91 -28.94
N ARG A 116 5.92 12.17 -27.62
CA ARG A 116 7.15 12.36 -26.82
C ARG A 116 8.03 11.11 -26.80
N ALA A 117 7.42 9.91 -26.85
CA ALA A 117 8.12 8.64 -26.90
C ALA A 117 8.69 8.30 -28.31
N GLY A 118 8.54 9.18 -29.29
CA GLY A 118 9.03 9.00 -30.65
C GLY A 118 8.08 8.24 -31.60
N TYR A 119 6.83 8.04 -31.19
CA TYR A 119 5.82 7.27 -31.94
C TYR A 119 4.66 8.14 -32.45
N SER A 120 4.98 9.29 -33.07
CA SER A 120 3.99 10.26 -33.56
C SER A 120 2.99 9.64 -34.55
N GLN A 121 3.45 8.75 -35.45
CA GLN A 121 2.57 8.07 -36.40
C GLN A 121 1.52 7.19 -35.71
N ILE A 122 1.90 6.52 -34.62
CA ILE A 122 0.95 5.72 -33.83
C ILE A 122 0.02 6.66 -33.05
N ALA A 123 0.54 7.78 -32.51
CA ALA A 123 -0.25 8.77 -31.80
C ALA A 123 -1.39 9.35 -32.65
N GLU A 124 -1.20 9.54 -33.95
CA GLU A 124 -2.20 10.02 -34.89
C GLU A 124 -3.31 8.99 -35.16
N LEU A 125 -3.05 7.70 -34.96
CA LEU A 125 -3.98 6.60 -35.16
C LEU A 125 -4.79 6.25 -33.90
N VAL A 126 -4.51 6.89 -32.76
CA VAL A 126 -5.16 6.57 -31.48
C VAL A 126 -6.62 7.02 -31.49
N ASP A 127 -7.51 6.07 -31.33
CA ASP A 127 -8.91 6.34 -30.99
C ASP A 127 -9.08 6.51 -29.48
N MET A 128 -9.15 7.74 -29.02
CA MET A 128 -9.33 8.05 -27.60
C MET A 128 -10.67 7.56 -27.02
N ALA A 129 -11.70 7.36 -27.84
CA ALA A 129 -12.97 6.78 -27.39
C ALA A 129 -12.77 5.29 -27.05
N ALA A 130 -12.08 4.56 -27.94
CA ALA A 130 -11.71 3.16 -27.68
C ALA A 130 -10.78 3.02 -26.46
N VAL A 131 -9.80 3.93 -26.31
CA VAL A 131 -8.95 3.98 -25.11
C VAL A 131 -9.78 4.18 -23.86
N THR A 132 -10.62 5.20 -23.82
CA THR A 132 -11.46 5.50 -22.65
C THR A 132 -12.38 4.35 -22.28
N ALA A 133 -12.87 3.62 -23.27
CA ALA A 133 -13.77 2.48 -23.04
C ALA A 133 -13.09 1.31 -22.32
N VAL A 134 -11.77 1.08 -22.52
CA VAL A 134 -11.04 -0.05 -21.90
C VAL A 134 -10.33 0.33 -20.61
N LEU A 135 -10.10 1.60 -20.33
CA LEU A 135 -9.36 2.04 -19.12
C LEU A 135 -9.98 1.56 -17.79
N PRO A 136 -11.31 1.47 -17.61
CA PRO A 136 -11.88 0.89 -16.39
C PRO A 136 -11.46 -0.58 -16.17
N ASP A 137 -11.39 -1.38 -17.23
CA ASP A 137 -10.97 -2.79 -17.15
C ASP A 137 -9.46 -2.90 -16.85
N VAL A 138 -8.66 -2.00 -17.43
CA VAL A 138 -7.21 -1.88 -17.11
C VAL A 138 -7.03 -1.54 -15.63
N GLU A 139 -7.79 -0.59 -15.10
CA GLU A 139 -7.74 -0.20 -13.69
C GLU A 139 -8.17 -1.36 -12.78
N ALA A 140 -9.29 -1.99 -13.06
CA ALA A 140 -9.80 -3.13 -12.29
C ALA A 140 -8.77 -4.26 -12.22
N CYS A 141 -8.18 -4.63 -13.37
CA CYS A 141 -7.13 -5.64 -13.43
C CYS A 141 -5.88 -5.23 -12.63
N ALA A 142 -5.46 -3.97 -12.74
CA ALA A 142 -4.31 -3.47 -12.00
C ALA A 142 -4.53 -3.54 -10.48
N ARG A 143 -5.71 -3.15 -10.00
CA ARG A 143 -6.08 -3.23 -8.59
C ARG A 143 -6.17 -4.68 -8.10
N GLU A 144 -6.77 -5.59 -8.88
CA GLU A 144 -6.82 -7.03 -8.58
C GLU A 144 -5.42 -7.61 -8.42
N LEU A 145 -4.54 -7.37 -9.40
CA LEU A 145 -3.17 -7.88 -9.36
C LEU A 145 -2.39 -7.33 -8.18
N ARG A 146 -2.55 -6.04 -7.87
CA ARG A 146 -1.93 -5.42 -6.70
C ARG A 146 -2.37 -6.08 -5.39
N ALA A 147 -3.64 -6.44 -5.28
CA ALA A 147 -4.20 -7.06 -4.08
C ALA A 147 -3.83 -8.55 -3.95
N THR A 148 -3.72 -9.28 -5.07
CA THR A 148 -3.66 -10.75 -5.05
C THR A 148 -2.28 -11.34 -5.32
N LYS A 149 -1.35 -10.60 -5.95
CA LYS A 149 -0.05 -11.13 -6.42
C LYS A 149 1.15 -10.65 -5.60
N ARG A 150 0.92 -10.05 -4.44
CA ARG A 150 2.02 -9.56 -3.61
C ARG A 150 2.87 -10.71 -3.05
N ASN A 151 4.19 -10.53 -3.13
CA ASN A 151 5.16 -11.38 -2.46
C ASN A 151 5.58 -10.72 -1.14
N THR A 152 4.86 -11.02 -0.08
CA THR A 152 5.04 -10.37 1.23
C THR A 152 5.15 -11.43 2.31
N VAL A 153 6.16 -11.30 3.16
CA VAL A 153 6.27 -12.05 4.40
C VAL A 153 5.36 -11.40 5.45
N LYS A 154 4.33 -12.12 5.85
CA LYS A 154 3.40 -11.69 6.89
C LYS A 154 3.90 -12.16 8.25
N HIS A 155 4.05 -11.25 9.17
CA HIS A 155 4.36 -11.54 10.57
C HIS A 155 3.09 -11.78 11.40
N ASN A 156 1.93 -11.36 10.88
CA ASN A 156 0.61 -11.52 11.50
C ASN A 156 0.63 -11.12 12.98
N ARG A 157 1.03 -9.88 13.25
CA ARG A 157 0.98 -9.36 14.61
C ARG A 157 -0.44 -9.43 15.16
N GLY A 158 -0.55 -10.12 16.30
CA GLY A 158 -1.82 -10.34 16.96
C GLY A 158 -2.28 -11.79 16.93
N THR A 159 -3.09 -12.16 17.91
CA THR A 159 -3.69 -13.49 18.00
C THR A 159 -4.97 -13.62 17.16
N HIS A 160 -5.60 -12.50 16.84
CA HIS A 160 -6.78 -12.42 15.99
C HIS A 160 -6.53 -11.42 14.86
N ILE A 161 -6.68 -11.88 13.62
CA ILE A 161 -6.43 -11.08 12.41
C ILE A 161 -7.74 -10.88 11.65
N PHE A 162 -7.99 -9.64 11.23
CA PHE A 162 -9.14 -9.25 10.41
C PHE A 162 -8.62 -8.61 9.11
N GLU A 163 -8.76 -9.34 8.00
CA GLU A 163 -8.35 -8.87 6.68
C GLU A 163 -9.33 -7.80 6.16
N ALA A 164 -8.81 -6.63 5.83
CA ALA A 164 -9.58 -5.45 5.43
C ALA A 164 -9.04 -4.83 4.13
N GLY A 165 -8.98 -5.63 3.08
CA GLY A 165 -8.45 -5.21 1.77
C GLY A 165 -6.92 -5.17 1.76
N ASN A 166 -6.34 -4.01 1.51
CA ASN A 166 -4.88 -3.81 1.50
C ASN A 166 -4.27 -3.56 2.89
N ILE A 167 -5.11 -3.57 3.94
CA ILE A 167 -4.67 -3.56 5.33
C ILE A 167 -5.30 -4.73 6.09
N ARG A 168 -4.84 -4.95 7.31
CA ARG A 168 -5.47 -5.84 8.28
C ARG A 168 -5.36 -5.28 9.68
N PHE A 169 -6.32 -5.66 10.53
CA PHE A 169 -6.26 -5.39 11.95
C PHE A 169 -5.78 -6.62 12.68
N GLY A 170 -4.79 -6.47 13.57
CA GLY A 170 -4.32 -7.51 14.46
C GLY A 170 -4.64 -7.14 15.91
N LEU A 171 -5.23 -8.07 16.67
CA LEU A 171 -5.55 -7.87 18.07
C LEU A 171 -4.76 -8.85 18.94
N GLU A 172 -4.12 -8.37 19.99
CA GLU A 172 -3.43 -9.22 20.96
C GLU A 172 -3.53 -8.65 22.38
N MET A 173 -3.61 -9.54 23.38
CA MET A 173 -3.40 -9.16 24.76
C MET A 173 -1.91 -9.19 25.08
N ARG A 174 -1.35 -8.05 25.43
CA ARG A 174 0.06 -7.90 25.77
C ARG A 174 0.23 -7.75 27.28
N ARG A 175 1.33 -8.28 27.77
CA ARG A 175 1.82 -8.04 29.12
C ARG A 175 3.27 -7.63 29.06
N LEU A 176 3.61 -6.59 29.77
CA LEU A 176 4.97 -6.06 29.80
C LEU A 176 5.67 -6.50 31.09
N ALA A 177 6.98 -6.67 31.01
CA ALA A 177 7.81 -7.08 32.15
C ALA A 177 7.72 -6.14 33.37
N MET A 178 7.29 -4.88 33.15
CA MET A 178 7.13 -3.87 34.20
C MET A 178 5.74 -3.90 34.86
N GLY A 179 4.96 -4.94 34.66
CA GLY A 179 3.66 -5.09 35.27
C GLY A 179 2.52 -4.31 34.60
N ASP A 180 2.76 -3.70 33.45
CA ASP A 180 1.73 -3.12 32.60
C ASP A 180 1.28 -4.09 31.52
N GLY A 181 0.29 -3.74 30.74
CA GLY A 181 -0.24 -4.53 29.65
C GLY A 181 -1.64 -4.10 29.26
N GLY A 182 -2.25 -4.84 28.37
CA GLY A 182 -3.59 -4.57 27.89
C GLY A 182 -3.80 -5.05 26.48
N LEU A 183 -4.90 -4.64 25.88
CA LEU A 183 -5.20 -4.94 24.49
C LEU A 183 -4.39 -4.04 23.56
N ALA A 184 -3.68 -4.64 22.61
CA ALA A 184 -3.08 -3.94 21.48
C ALA A 184 -3.93 -4.18 20.22
N ILE A 185 -4.16 -3.12 19.46
CA ILE A 185 -4.79 -3.15 18.13
C ILE A 185 -3.79 -2.61 17.13
N HIS A 186 -3.33 -3.46 16.22
CA HIS A 186 -2.40 -3.11 15.14
C HIS A 186 -3.13 -2.87 13.83
N VAL A 187 -2.71 -1.88 13.08
CA VAL A 187 -3.09 -1.67 11.67
C VAL A 187 -1.87 -1.94 10.82
N LEU A 188 -1.95 -2.96 9.98
CA LEU A 188 -0.84 -3.57 9.27
C LEU A 188 -1.05 -3.48 7.75
N ALA A 189 0.03 -3.32 6.99
CA ALA A 189 0.03 -3.39 5.52
C ALA A 189 1.30 -4.07 4.99
N ASP A 190 1.21 -4.63 3.78
CA ASP A 190 2.31 -5.38 3.15
C ASP A 190 3.21 -4.45 2.32
N ILE A 191 3.85 -3.48 2.98
CA ILE A 191 4.66 -2.45 2.32
C ILE A 191 6.09 -2.33 2.86
N GLY A 192 6.47 -3.14 3.83
CA GLY A 192 7.80 -3.09 4.41
C GLY A 192 8.90 -3.50 3.44
N ARG A 193 10.08 -2.93 3.59
CA ARG A 193 11.29 -3.25 2.83
C ARG A 193 12.35 -3.82 3.73
N THR A 194 13.01 -4.88 3.24
CA THR A 194 14.23 -5.39 3.85
C THR A 194 15.34 -5.35 2.81
N PRO A 195 16.44 -4.62 3.03
CA PRO A 195 17.56 -4.57 2.09
C PRO A 195 18.07 -5.97 1.74
N GLY A 196 18.34 -6.22 0.47
CA GLY A 196 18.86 -7.50 -0.02
C GLY A 196 17.83 -8.64 -0.07
N LYS A 197 16.55 -8.40 0.26
CA LYS A 197 15.48 -9.39 0.12
C LYS A 197 14.67 -9.16 -1.15
N LYS A 198 14.15 -10.24 -1.72
CA LYS A 198 13.27 -10.24 -2.89
C LYS A 198 11.79 -10.26 -2.52
N TYR A 199 11.44 -9.68 -1.37
CA TYR A 199 10.07 -9.60 -0.89
C TYR A 199 9.89 -8.38 0.01
N THR A 200 8.67 -7.95 0.17
CA THR A 200 8.31 -6.95 1.17
C THR A 200 7.94 -7.64 2.49
N GLU A 201 7.96 -6.89 3.57
CA GLU A 201 7.53 -7.35 4.88
C GLU A 201 6.30 -6.57 5.35
N GLU A 202 5.53 -7.18 6.22
CA GLU A 202 4.44 -6.51 6.90
C GLU A 202 4.95 -5.31 7.69
N THR A 203 4.28 -4.18 7.50
CA THR A 203 4.58 -2.93 8.20
C THR A 203 3.42 -2.54 9.08
N GLU A 204 3.70 -2.24 10.34
CA GLU A 204 2.77 -1.63 11.25
C GLU A 204 2.63 -0.14 10.92
N LEU A 205 1.43 0.26 10.52
CA LEU A 205 1.11 1.64 10.16
C LEU A 205 0.70 2.45 11.39
N LEU A 206 -0.11 1.82 12.26
CA LEU A 206 -0.61 2.34 13.51
C LEU A 206 -0.65 1.19 14.53
N ALA A 207 -0.44 1.50 15.79
CA ALA A 207 -0.67 0.58 16.90
C ALA A 207 -1.32 1.31 18.07
N PHE A 208 -2.38 0.76 18.62
CA PHE A 208 -3.14 1.31 19.72
C PHE A 208 -2.98 0.40 20.93
N ASP A 209 -2.12 0.80 21.85
CA ASP A 209 -1.79 0.06 23.05
C ASP A 209 -2.67 0.54 24.21
N HIS A 210 -3.79 -0.17 24.42
CA HIS A 210 -4.73 0.12 25.52
C HIS A 210 -4.22 -0.51 26.82
N PHE A 211 -3.02 -0.09 27.22
CA PHE A 211 -2.40 -0.59 28.44
C PHE A 211 -3.04 0.02 29.71
N TRP A 212 -2.96 -0.72 30.79
CA TRP A 212 -3.62 -0.37 32.03
C TRP A 212 -3.15 0.97 32.60
N ASN A 213 -1.82 1.19 32.61
CA ASN A 213 -1.20 2.40 33.14
C ASN A 213 -0.79 3.38 32.03
N GLY A 214 -0.15 2.88 31.00
CA GLY A 214 0.47 3.69 29.96
C GLY A 214 -0.25 3.59 28.62
N ALA A 215 -1.58 3.75 28.61
CA ALA A 215 -2.34 3.70 27.37
C ALA A 215 -1.86 4.76 26.35
N HIS A 216 -1.49 4.34 25.15
CA HIS A 216 -0.98 5.21 24.10
C HIS A 216 -1.20 4.61 22.71
N TYR A 217 -0.96 5.38 21.67
CA TYR A 217 -0.91 4.84 20.32
C TYR A 217 0.31 5.35 19.56
N HIS A 218 0.80 4.50 18.67
CA HIS A 218 1.90 4.82 17.76
C HIS A 218 1.35 5.38 16.47
N TYR A 219 1.98 6.45 15.99
CA TYR A 219 1.71 7.08 14.71
C TYR A 219 3.03 7.47 14.04
N GLY A 220 2.97 7.82 12.74
CA GLY A 220 4.15 8.09 11.96
C GLY A 220 4.86 6.81 11.51
N PRO A 221 5.90 6.93 10.70
CA PRO A 221 6.68 5.78 10.25
C PRO A 221 7.19 4.96 11.45
N ARG A 222 6.99 3.67 11.41
CA ARG A 222 7.31 2.75 12.51
C ARG A 222 8.73 2.92 13.07
N ASN A 223 9.70 3.20 12.21
CA ASN A 223 11.09 3.42 12.61
C ASN A 223 11.32 4.66 13.49
N LYS A 224 10.36 5.58 13.58
CA LYS A 224 10.42 6.77 14.43
C LYS A 224 9.76 6.57 15.79
N ASN A 225 8.94 5.53 15.92
CA ASN A 225 8.28 5.13 17.16
C ASN A 225 7.59 6.30 17.90
N HIS A 226 6.92 7.17 17.16
CA HIS A 226 6.19 8.30 17.74
C HIS A 226 4.99 7.79 18.52
N ARG A 227 4.79 8.34 19.73
CA ARG A 227 3.71 7.92 20.63
C ARG A 227 2.90 9.11 21.07
N ILE A 228 1.56 8.92 21.22
CA ILE A 228 0.66 9.83 21.90
C ILE A 228 0.06 9.06 23.06
N TYR A 229 0.38 9.48 24.29
CA TYR A 229 -0.26 8.98 25.49
C TYR A 229 -1.61 9.66 25.66
N TRP A 230 -2.65 8.89 25.92
CA TRP A 230 -3.96 9.48 26.22
C TRP A 230 -3.97 10.13 27.60
N ASP A 231 -4.33 11.40 27.60
CA ASP A 231 -4.73 12.05 28.84
C ASP A 231 -6.12 11.53 29.25
N ARG A 232 -6.15 10.74 30.30
CA ARG A 232 -7.38 10.10 30.80
C ARG A 232 -8.43 11.11 31.28
N THR A 233 -8.05 12.38 31.49
CA THR A 233 -8.99 13.46 31.77
C THR A 233 -9.79 13.85 30.52
N LEU A 234 -9.20 13.73 29.35
CA LEU A 234 -9.80 14.08 28.06
C LEU A 234 -10.38 12.85 27.32
N VAL A 235 -9.75 11.70 27.49
CA VAL A 235 -10.17 10.42 26.91
C VAL A 235 -10.25 9.38 28.02
N GLU A 236 -11.40 9.30 28.66
CA GLU A 236 -11.63 8.43 29.81
C GLU A 236 -11.41 6.94 29.45
N ASP A 237 -11.93 6.52 28.31
CA ASP A 237 -11.79 5.16 27.76
C ASP A 237 -11.07 5.17 26.41
N PRO A 238 -9.75 4.89 26.38
CA PRO A 238 -8.98 4.82 25.13
C PRO A 238 -9.46 3.76 24.15
N LEU A 239 -9.97 2.60 24.63
CA LEU A 239 -10.47 1.56 23.74
C LEU A 239 -11.77 2.00 23.05
N ALA A 240 -12.71 2.53 23.83
CA ALA A 240 -13.95 3.08 23.28
C ALA A 240 -13.65 4.20 22.27
N TRP A 241 -12.72 5.10 22.59
CA TRP A 241 -12.29 6.17 21.69
C TRP A 241 -11.73 5.61 20.38
N THR A 242 -10.83 4.62 20.45
CA THR A 242 -10.21 4.02 19.25
C THR A 242 -11.26 3.38 18.33
N LEU A 243 -12.15 2.56 18.92
CA LEU A 243 -13.22 1.90 18.18
C LEU A 243 -14.17 2.92 17.54
N GLU A 244 -14.48 3.99 18.25
CA GLU A 244 -15.30 5.10 17.74
C GLU A 244 -14.63 5.81 16.54
N GLN A 245 -13.29 6.06 16.59
CA GLN A 245 -12.60 6.65 15.46
C GLN A 245 -12.67 5.74 14.22
N PHE A 246 -12.57 4.44 14.40
CA PHE A 246 -12.68 3.48 13.31
C PHE A 246 -14.10 3.45 12.72
N GLU A 247 -15.13 3.43 13.57
CA GLU A 247 -16.55 3.48 13.17
C GLU A 247 -16.91 4.80 12.45
N LYS A 248 -16.27 5.91 12.84
CA LYS A 248 -16.38 7.20 12.15
C LYS A 248 -15.59 7.29 10.83
N GLY A 249 -14.99 6.19 10.38
CA GLY A 249 -14.24 6.15 9.12
C GLY A 249 -12.95 6.96 9.13
N LYS A 250 -12.30 7.12 10.29
CA LYS A 250 -11.06 7.91 10.40
C LYS A 250 -9.79 7.17 10.01
N VAL A 251 -9.86 5.85 9.82
CA VAL A 251 -8.68 5.01 9.50
C VAL A 251 -7.88 5.55 8.32
N PRO A 252 -8.47 5.93 7.16
CA PRO A 252 -7.71 6.48 6.05
C PRO A 252 -6.91 7.73 6.43
N ALA A 253 -7.56 8.69 7.08
CA ALA A 253 -6.92 9.93 7.48
C ALA A 253 -5.83 9.73 8.55
N MET A 254 -5.99 8.74 9.42
CA MET A 254 -4.97 8.37 10.41
C MET A 254 -3.74 7.75 9.74
N ILE A 255 -3.93 6.84 8.81
CA ILE A 255 -2.86 6.21 8.03
C ILE A 255 -2.11 7.25 7.18
N GLU A 256 -2.84 8.16 6.54
CA GLU A 256 -2.24 9.26 5.77
C GLU A 256 -1.33 10.13 6.64
N ARG A 257 -1.83 10.57 7.80
CA ARG A 257 -1.09 11.41 8.77
C ARG A 257 0.05 10.65 9.44
N ALA A 258 -0.06 9.33 9.54
CA ALA A 258 1.03 8.49 10.00
C ALA A 258 2.19 8.37 9.00
N GLY A 259 2.09 9.00 7.81
CA GLY A 259 3.15 9.03 6.82
C GLY A 259 3.01 7.99 5.70
N TYR A 260 1.82 7.39 5.53
CA TYR A 260 1.53 6.37 4.52
C TYR A 260 0.42 6.79 3.54
N PRO A 261 0.54 7.98 2.86
CA PRO A 261 -0.52 8.49 2.00
C PRO A 261 -0.86 7.53 0.84
N GLY A 262 0.15 6.81 0.33
CA GLY A 262 -0.07 5.83 -0.73
C GLY A 262 -0.89 4.61 -0.29
N VAL A 263 -0.78 4.18 0.96
CA VAL A 263 -1.64 3.13 1.51
C VAL A 263 -3.05 3.69 1.70
N ALA A 264 -3.15 4.89 2.29
CA ALA A 264 -4.43 5.54 2.55
C ALA A 264 -5.27 5.75 1.27
N ALA A 265 -4.61 6.12 0.16
CA ALA A 265 -5.27 6.33 -1.13
C ALA A 265 -5.84 5.04 -1.75
N ASP A 266 -5.33 3.88 -1.38
CA ASP A 266 -5.73 2.58 -1.93
C ASP A 266 -6.61 1.77 -0.96
N LEU A 267 -7.09 2.36 0.13
CA LEU A 267 -7.91 1.65 1.11
C LEU A 267 -9.27 1.26 0.54
N ASP A 268 -9.63 0.01 0.76
CA ASP A 268 -10.99 -0.49 0.57
C ASP A 268 -11.84 -0.15 1.80
N VAL A 269 -12.43 1.04 1.79
CA VAL A 269 -13.23 1.56 2.93
C VAL A 269 -14.49 0.75 3.20
N GLU A 270 -15.07 0.13 2.18
CA GLU A 270 -16.23 -0.75 2.34
C GLU A 270 -15.83 -2.05 3.03
N LYS A 271 -14.70 -2.61 2.63
CA LYS A 271 -14.16 -3.80 3.28
C LYS A 271 -13.77 -3.52 4.73
N ILE A 272 -13.13 -2.38 5.00
CA ILE A 272 -12.84 -1.94 6.37
C ILE A 272 -14.14 -1.89 7.17
N ALA A 273 -15.16 -1.17 6.70
CA ALA A 273 -16.44 -1.05 7.40
C ALA A 273 -17.09 -2.41 7.66
N SER A 274 -16.97 -3.35 6.72
CA SER A 274 -17.57 -4.69 6.84
C SER A 274 -16.95 -5.56 7.94
N VAL A 275 -15.67 -5.37 8.27
CA VAL A 275 -14.96 -6.18 9.30
C VAL A 275 -15.02 -5.55 10.69
N LEU A 276 -15.26 -4.23 10.79
CA LEU A 276 -15.26 -3.51 12.07
C LEU A 276 -16.20 -4.08 13.12
N PRO A 277 -17.45 -4.51 12.83
CA PRO A 277 -18.33 -5.07 13.87
C PRO A 277 -17.75 -6.33 14.53
N ALA A 278 -17.18 -7.23 13.74
CA ALA A 278 -16.57 -8.46 14.26
C ALA A 278 -15.28 -8.16 15.04
N MET A 279 -14.44 -7.26 14.51
CA MET A 279 -13.21 -6.82 15.16
C MET A 279 -13.51 -6.12 16.49
N LYS A 280 -14.50 -5.21 16.53
CA LYS A 280 -14.94 -4.53 17.76
C LYS A 280 -15.42 -5.52 18.80
N LYS A 281 -16.27 -6.48 18.42
CA LYS A 281 -16.73 -7.52 19.34
C LYS A 281 -15.56 -8.28 19.94
N GLN A 282 -14.63 -8.74 19.10
CA GLN A 282 -13.44 -9.47 19.55
C GLN A 282 -12.56 -8.62 20.48
N ALA A 283 -12.38 -7.34 20.17
CA ALA A 283 -11.59 -6.43 20.99
C ALA A 283 -12.20 -6.26 22.38
N LEU A 284 -13.53 -6.07 22.47
CA LEU A 284 -14.24 -5.95 23.74
C LEU A 284 -14.22 -7.25 24.55
N ASP A 285 -14.40 -8.39 23.90
CA ASP A 285 -14.33 -9.70 24.56
C ASP A 285 -12.93 -9.94 25.16
N MET A 286 -11.87 -9.63 24.40
CA MET A 286 -10.47 -9.75 24.85
C MET A 286 -10.18 -8.78 26.01
N TRP A 287 -10.64 -7.55 25.91
CA TRP A 287 -10.47 -6.53 26.95
C TRP A 287 -11.13 -6.96 28.27
N GLU A 288 -12.36 -7.42 28.20
CA GLU A 288 -13.09 -7.88 29.38
C GLU A 288 -12.47 -9.14 29.99
N GLN A 289 -12.01 -10.06 29.16
CA GLN A 289 -11.26 -11.22 29.64
C GLN A 289 -9.96 -10.82 30.34
N GLY A 290 -9.21 -9.88 29.77
CA GLY A 290 -7.98 -9.34 30.36
C GLY A 290 -8.26 -8.70 31.73
N ARG A 291 -9.31 -7.90 31.85
CA ARG A 291 -9.73 -7.30 33.12
C ARG A 291 -10.06 -8.34 34.19
N ARG A 292 -10.78 -9.39 33.84
CA ARG A 292 -11.13 -10.49 34.79
C ARG A 292 -9.88 -11.22 35.24
N LEU A 293 -8.94 -11.50 34.35
CA LEU A 293 -7.71 -12.23 34.69
C LEU A 293 -6.78 -11.40 35.59
N THR A 294 -6.82 -10.08 35.50
CA THR A 294 -6.00 -9.18 36.30
C THR A 294 -6.71 -8.74 37.60
N GLY A 295 -8.01 -8.99 37.74
CA GLY A 295 -8.81 -8.62 38.92
C GLY A 295 -8.96 -7.12 39.12
N HIS A 296 -8.54 -6.29 38.17
CA HIS A 296 -8.55 -4.84 38.29
C HIS A 296 -9.13 -4.15 37.06
N PRO A 297 -9.90 -3.08 37.20
CA PRO A 297 -10.39 -2.28 36.10
C PRO A 297 -9.28 -1.39 35.51
N GLY A 298 -8.24 -1.94 35.03
CA GLY A 298 -7.17 -1.20 34.35
C GLY A 298 -5.75 -1.56 34.73
N LEU A 299 -5.53 -2.33 35.82
CA LEU A 299 -4.18 -2.69 36.24
C LEU A 299 -4.06 -4.19 36.48
N PRO A 300 -2.98 -4.84 35.99
CA PRO A 300 -2.61 -6.18 36.43
C PRO A 300 -2.32 -6.15 37.94
N LEU A 301 -2.86 -7.10 38.70
CA LEU A 301 -2.57 -7.22 40.13
C LEU A 301 -1.11 -7.64 40.39
N GLU A 302 -0.56 -8.43 39.47
CA GLU A 302 0.83 -8.86 39.55
C GLU A 302 1.46 -8.94 38.17
N PRO A 303 2.78 -8.67 38.09
CA PRO A 303 3.54 -8.91 36.86
C PRO A 303 3.46 -10.39 36.52
N THR A 304 3.04 -10.71 35.31
CA THR A 304 3.12 -12.11 34.85
C THR A 304 4.55 -12.36 34.37
N PRO A 305 5.29 -13.24 35.05
CA PRO A 305 6.59 -13.66 34.51
C PRO A 305 6.35 -14.34 33.16
N ASN A 306 7.20 -14.14 32.21
CA ASN A 306 7.19 -14.77 30.88
C ASN A 306 6.42 -14.08 29.74
N LEU A 307 6.21 -12.79 29.79
CA LEU A 307 5.91 -12.09 28.56
C LEU A 307 7.13 -11.28 28.18
N ALA A 308 7.77 -11.72 27.11
CA ALA A 308 8.84 -10.96 26.50
C ALA A 308 8.40 -9.51 26.36
N ALA A 309 9.24 -8.60 26.82
CA ALA A 309 9.10 -7.21 26.43
C ALA A 309 9.10 -7.21 24.92
N ALA A 310 7.94 -7.02 24.35
CA ALA A 310 7.83 -6.83 22.91
C ALA A 310 8.15 -5.37 22.67
N ASP A 311 9.38 -5.10 22.31
CA ASP A 311 9.81 -3.82 21.74
C ASP A 311 9.52 -3.74 20.26
#